data_ea152d76996aa1d7e4c9edaf80dc1448
#
_entry.id   ea152d76996aa1d7e4c9edaf80dc1448
#
_cell.length_a   1.000
_cell.length_b   1.000
_cell.length_c   1.000
_cell.angle_alpha   90.00
_cell.angle_beta   90.00
_cell.angle_gamma   90.00
#
_symmetry.space_group_name_H-M   'P 1'
#
loop_
_entity.id
_entity.type
_entity.pdbx_description
1 polymer ?
#
loop_
_entity_poly.entity_id
_entity_poly.type
_entity_poly.pdbx_seq_one_letter_code
_entity_poly.pdbx_strand_id
1 'polypeptide(L)'
;MYASVEITKGWDTWKKMAEEMNPEMESAGMKFIFKGCETDEKKIHLIIEVESMEKAKEFSIRPDIVSRRVEAGAVVESTVMIPLKD
;
A
#
# COMPACT_ATOMS: atom_id res chain seq x y z
N MET A 1 -6.40 3.61 -8.68
CA MET A 1 -6.54 2.29 -8.03
C MET A 1 -6.91 2.47 -6.56
N TYR A 2 -7.89 1.72 -6.11
CA TYR A 2 -8.20 1.61 -4.68
C TYR A 2 -7.46 0.39 -4.12
N ALA A 3 -6.92 0.52 -2.91
CA ALA A 3 -6.32 -0.61 -2.22
C ALA A 3 -6.68 -0.59 -0.74
N SER A 4 -6.77 -1.76 -0.14
CA SER A 4 -6.93 -1.90 1.30
C SER A 4 -6.09 -3.06 1.80
N VAL A 5 -5.71 -2.99 3.07
CA VAL A 5 -4.98 -4.07 3.73
C VAL A 5 -5.19 -3.97 5.24
N GLU A 6 -5.27 -5.11 5.90
CA GLU A 6 -5.32 -5.16 7.36
C GLU A 6 -3.92 -4.94 7.92
N ILE A 7 -3.84 -4.24 9.05
CA ILE A 7 -2.58 -3.96 9.73
C ILE A 7 -2.66 -4.38 11.20
N THR A 8 -1.51 -4.70 11.79
CA THR A 8 -1.42 -5.21 13.17
C THR A 8 -0.53 -4.37 14.09
N LYS A 9 0.17 -3.38 13.55
CA LYS A 9 1.12 -2.56 14.34
C LYS A 9 0.74 -1.09 14.43
N GLY A 10 -0.49 -0.76 14.05
CA GLY A 10 -1.02 0.61 14.12
C GLY A 10 -0.72 1.45 12.90
N TRP A 11 -1.45 2.55 12.79
CA TRP A 11 -1.42 3.45 11.65
C TRP A 11 -0.07 4.16 11.48
N ASP A 12 0.51 4.66 12.59
CA ASP A 12 1.76 5.44 12.51
C ASP A 12 2.91 4.59 11.97
N THR A 13 2.99 3.33 12.39
CA THR A 13 4.03 2.40 11.93
C THR A 13 3.90 2.15 10.43
N TRP A 14 2.69 1.86 9.97
CA TRP A 14 2.45 1.61 8.54
C TRP A 14 2.68 2.87 7.71
N LYS A 15 2.20 4.01 8.18
CA LYS A 15 2.34 5.29 7.47
C LYS A 15 3.81 5.67 7.28
N LYS A 16 4.62 5.45 8.31
CA LYS A 16 6.06 5.72 8.23
C LYS A 16 6.72 4.85 7.15
N MET A 17 6.39 3.57 7.11
CA MET A 17 6.89 2.67 6.08
C MET A 17 6.48 3.14 4.69
N ALA A 18 5.21 3.54 4.53
CA ALA A 18 4.70 4.02 3.25
C ALA A 18 5.44 5.28 2.78
N GLU A 19 5.72 6.21 3.70
CA GLU A 19 6.48 7.42 3.37
C GLU A 19 7.91 7.09 2.95
N GLU A 20 8.57 6.17 3.63
CA GLU A 20 9.91 5.71 3.28
C GLU A 20 9.95 4.99 1.94
N MET A 21 8.86 4.34 1.56
CA MET A 21 8.72 3.61 0.30
C MET A 21 8.39 4.52 -0.89
N ASN A 22 8.03 5.76 -0.64
CA ASN A 22 7.53 6.67 -1.66
C ASN A 22 8.45 6.82 -2.89
N PRO A 23 9.80 6.99 -2.73
CA PRO A 23 10.66 7.08 -3.90
C PRO A 23 10.61 5.84 -4.80
N GLU A 24 10.50 4.67 -4.20
CA GLU A 24 10.43 3.41 -4.96
C GLU A 24 9.10 3.26 -5.67
N MET A 25 8.02 3.71 -5.03
CA MET A 25 6.71 3.73 -5.67
C MET A 25 6.70 4.66 -6.87
N GLU A 26 7.27 5.86 -6.74
CA GLU A 26 7.36 6.80 -7.86
C GLU A 26 8.15 6.21 -9.02
N SER A 27 9.25 5.51 -8.74
CA SER A 27 10.03 4.81 -9.76
C SER A 27 9.22 3.71 -10.47
N ALA A 28 8.23 3.15 -9.81
CA ALA A 28 7.34 2.15 -10.37
C ALA A 28 6.07 2.75 -11.01
N GLY A 29 6.02 4.09 -11.14
CA GLY A 29 4.87 4.77 -11.72
C GLY A 29 3.66 4.82 -10.81
N MET A 30 3.88 4.88 -9.49
CA MET A 30 2.80 4.86 -8.49
C MET A 30 2.92 6.06 -7.55
N LYS A 31 1.78 6.61 -7.15
CA LYS A 31 1.72 7.75 -6.24
C LYS A 31 0.49 7.64 -5.35
N PHE A 32 0.67 7.83 -4.04
CA PHE A 32 -0.46 7.92 -3.12
C PHE A 32 -1.23 9.22 -3.35
N ILE A 33 -2.52 9.10 -3.61
CA ILE A 33 -3.44 10.23 -3.68
C ILE A 33 -4.09 10.42 -2.32
N PHE A 34 -4.45 9.32 -1.65
CA PHE A 34 -5.08 9.33 -0.33
C PHE A 34 -4.59 8.14 0.47
N LYS A 35 -4.35 8.36 1.77
CA LYS A 35 -4.06 7.31 2.75
C LYS A 35 -4.94 7.56 3.96
N GLY A 36 -5.66 6.55 4.40
CA GLY A 36 -6.49 6.64 5.58
C GLY A 36 -6.57 5.32 6.32
N CYS A 37 -6.95 5.38 7.58
CA CYS A 37 -7.04 4.22 8.46
C CYS A 37 -8.40 4.21 9.13
N GLU A 38 -8.97 3.03 9.32
CA GLU A 38 -10.18 2.90 10.14
C GLU A 38 -9.85 3.29 11.58
N THR A 39 -10.86 3.78 12.30
CA THR A 39 -10.63 4.33 13.64
C THR A 39 -10.07 3.33 14.64
N ASP A 40 -10.28 2.03 14.43
CA ASP A 40 -9.69 0.98 15.27
C ASP A 40 -8.26 0.64 14.87
N GLU A 41 -7.74 1.26 13.81
CA GLU A 41 -6.40 1.07 13.27
C GLU A 41 -6.09 -0.37 12.85
N LYS A 42 -7.10 -1.11 12.43
CA LYS A 42 -6.92 -2.50 11.97
C LYS A 42 -6.92 -2.67 10.46
N LYS A 43 -7.34 -1.64 9.73
CA LYS A 43 -7.42 -1.70 8.28
C LYS A 43 -7.18 -0.32 7.69
N ILE A 44 -6.40 -0.28 6.63
CA ILE A 44 -6.12 0.96 5.90
C ILE A 44 -6.80 0.95 4.54
N HIS A 45 -7.08 2.15 4.04
CA HIS A 45 -7.68 2.37 2.74
C HIS A 45 -6.83 3.38 1.98
N LEU A 46 -6.57 3.10 0.71
CA LEU A 46 -5.66 3.89 -0.11
C LEU A 46 -6.29 4.19 -1.46
N ILE A 47 -6.02 5.38 -1.97
CA ILE A 47 -6.21 5.68 -3.38
C ILE A 47 -4.81 5.93 -3.95
N ILE A 48 -4.45 5.19 -4.98
CA ILE A 48 -3.12 5.23 -5.58
C ILE A 48 -3.26 5.50 -7.07
N GLU A 49 -2.56 6.52 -7.54
CA GLU A 49 -2.42 6.75 -8.97
C GLU A 49 -1.38 5.78 -9.51
N VAL A 50 -1.72 5.03 -10.56
CA VAL A 50 -0.82 4.05 -11.16
C VAL A 50 -0.77 4.26 -12.67
N GLU A 51 0.42 4.16 -13.24
CA GLU A 51 0.58 4.22 -14.70
C GLU A 51 0.08 2.94 -15.35
N SER A 52 0.20 1.81 -14.64
CA SER A 52 -0.17 0.50 -15.16
C SER A 52 -0.51 -0.43 -13.99
N MET A 53 -1.66 -1.10 -14.07
CA MET A 53 -2.04 -2.11 -13.07
C MET A 53 -1.05 -3.27 -13.04
N GLU A 54 -0.47 -3.61 -14.18
CA GLU A 54 0.54 -4.65 -14.28
C GLU A 54 1.78 -4.28 -13.47
N LYS A 55 2.28 -3.05 -13.63
CA LYS A 55 3.43 -2.56 -12.85
C LYS A 55 3.11 -2.50 -11.36
N ALA A 56 1.89 -2.07 -11.01
CA ALA A 56 1.47 -2.00 -9.62
C ALA A 56 1.47 -3.38 -8.96
N LYS A 57 0.97 -4.39 -9.67
CA LYS A 57 0.97 -5.76 -9.18
C LYS A 57 2.39 -6.31 -9.03
N GLU A 58 3.25 -6.09 -10.01
CA GLU A 58 4.65 -6.51 -9.96
C GLU A 58 5.37 -5.88 -8.77
N PHE A 59 5.14 -4.59 -8.53
CA PHE A 59 5.73 -3.88 -7.39
C PHE A 59 5.27 -4.51 -6.07
N SER A 60 3.97 -4.77 -5.94
CA SER A 60 3.39 -5.25 -4.67
C SER A 60 3.85 -6.64 -4.27
N ILE A 61 4.30 -7.46 -5.22
CA ILE A 61 4.77 -8.82 -4.94
C ILE A 61 6.30 -8.93 -4.90
N ARG A 62 7.04 -7.85 -5.11
CA ARG A 62 8.49 -7.89 -4.98
C ARG A 62 8.85 -8.32 -3.56
N PRO A 63 9.79 -9.29 -3.40
CA PRO A 63 10.13 -9.81 -2.07
C PRO A 63 10.58 -8.74 -1.08
N ASP A 64 11.33 -7.72 -1.53
CA ASP A 64 11.77 -6.63 -0.67
C ASP A 64 10.60 -5.76 -0.21
N ILE A 65 9.62 -5.52 -1.08
CA ILE A 65 8.43 -4.73 -0.75
C ILE A 65 7.53 -5.52 0.19
N VAL A 66 7.31 -6.80 -0.07
CA VAL A 66 6.52 -7.67 0.81
C VAL A 66 7.14 -7.70 2.21
N SER A 67 8.46 -7.85 2.30
CA SER A 67 9.18 -7.89 3.57
C SER A 67 8.98 -6.59 4.37
N ARG A 68 9.10 -5.45 3.72
CA ARG A 68 8.91 -4.13 4.37
C ARG A 68 7.47 -3.95 4.85
N ARG A 69 6.50 -4.40 4.06
CA ARG A 69 5.09 -4.33 4.43
C ARG A 69 4.80 -5.20 5.65
N VAL A 70 5.30 -6.43 5.67
CA VAL A 70 5.13 -7.35 6.81
C VAL A 70 5.77 -6.76 8.07
N GLU A 71 6.97 -6.20 7.97
CA GLU A 71 7.64 -5.57 9.10
C GLU A 71 6.83 -4.39 9.66
N ALA A 72 6.10 -3.69 8.80
CA ALA A 72 5.23 -2.59 9.21
C ALA A 72 3.86 -3.05 9.70
N GLY A 73 3.64 -4.35 9.78
CA GLY A 73 2.41 -4.93 10.31
C GLY A 73 1.32 -5.22 9.28
N ALA A 74 1.63 -5.15 7.99
CA ALA A 74 0.64 -5.47 6.96
C ALA A 74 0.38 -6.97 6.90
N VAL A 75 -0.90 -7.34 6.88
CA VAL A 75 -1.33 -8.71 6.63
C VAL A 75 -1.49 -8.85 5.13
N VAL A 76 -0.42 -9.29 4.46
CA VAL A 76 -0.31 -9.23 2.99
C VAL A 76 -1.44 -9.98 2.28
N GLU A 77 -1.89 -11.12 2.82
CA GLU A 77 -2.98 -11.90 2.24
C GLU A 77 -4.31 -11.15 2.23
N SER A 78 -4.45 -10.13 3.07
CA SER A 78 -5.67 -9.32 3.14
C SER A 78 -5.69 -8.19 2.12
N THR A 79 -4.62 -8.03 1.34
CA THR A 79 -4.52 -6.94 0.37
C THR A 79 -5.59 -7.07 -0.71
N VAL A 80 -6.32 -5.97 -0.91
CA VAL A 80 -7.30 -5.84 -1.99
C VAL A 80 -6.82 -4.71 -2.90
N MET A 81 -6.82 -4.96 -4.20
CA MET A 81 -6.46 -3.95 -5.20
C MET A 81 -7.54 -3.92 -6.26
N ILE A 82 -8.20 -2.78 -6.41
CA ILE A 82 -9.31 -2.59 -7.34
C ILE A 82 -8.98 -1.45 -8.29
N PRO A 83 -8.88 -1.72 -9.60
CA PRO A 83 -8.70 -0.63 -10.56
C PRO A 83 -9.94 0.24 -10.58
N LEU A 84 -9.74 1.55 -10.63
CA LEU A 84 -10.83 2.52 -10.68
C LEU A 84 -10.80 3.23 -12.03
N LYS A 85 -11.98 3.47 -12.55
CA LYS A 85 -12.17 4.25 -13.77
C LYS A 85 -12.80 5.60 -13.39
N ASP A 86 -12.18 6.68 -13.83
CA ASP A 86 -12.67 8.03 -13.61
C ASP A 86 -13.65 8.50 -14.70
#